data_977db1adc80b00bf8a2c4e64e2774c16
#
_entry.id   977db1adc80b00bf8a2c4e64e2774c16
#
_cell.length_a   1.000
_cell.length_b   1.000
_cell.length_c   1.000
_cell.angle_alpha   90.00
_cell.angle_beta   90.00
_cell.angle_gamma   90.00
#
_symmetry.space_group_name_H-M   'P 1'
#
loop_
_entity.id
_entity.type
_entity.pdbx_description
1 polymer ?
#
loop_
_entity_poly.entity_id
_entity_poly.type
_entity_poly.pdbx_seq_one_letter_code
_entity_poly.pdbx_strand_id
1 'polypeptide(L)'
;VHCGQSAGRKGKTMENTTNLSVRFKDYWDGFKPGEWQEGINTRDFIMTNFTPYSGGPEFLCGPTERTKALNAKLGELFKKERENGGVLDINTEVVSSLCNYPAAYLDKENELIVGYQTDAPLRRGVNPFGGIRMARGACEAYGYKLSQSVEEHFEYRTTHNDGVFRVYTDEMKLARHIGIITGLPDAYGRGRIIGDYRRVALYGVDYLIEQKQLDKKKVGENIMDVDTIRLSEELFQQISFLKKMKEMAAMYGYDISMPAKNTREAIQWTYFAYLASIKEQNGAAMSLGRTSTFFDIYVERDMKRGVLTEEQAQELIDDFVMKLRSARHLRTPEYNELFGGDPMWITEAVGGISEDGRHMVTKNSYRILNTLYNLNAAAEPNLTVLWSENLPENWKKFIAKVSIDTDALQYENDDVMRPYYGDDYAIACCVSAMRVGNIAKLMMMAINGGRDENKFEQVGPEMPVMDGDVLDYEEVLRRMDFYRPWLAKTYVSAMNTIHYMHDKYAYEKSQMALHDTE
;
A
#
# COMPACT_ATOMS: atom_id res chain seq x y z
N VAL A 1 -28.19 -14.07 -7.55
CA VAL A 1 -29.65 -14.21 -7.48
C VAL A 1 -30.01 -14.93 -6.20
N HIS A 2 -30.84 -14.30 -5.41
CA HIS A 2 -31.53 -14.70 -4.18
C HIS A 2 -30.79 -14.47 -2.85
N CYS A 3 -31.05 -13.29 -2.32
CA CYS A 3 -31.02 -12.96 -0.90
C CYS A 3 -32.07 -13.81 -0.16
N GLY A 4 -31.64 -14.67 0.75
CA GLY A 4 -32.50 -15.36 1.71
C GLY A 4 -32.23 -14.79 3.10
N GLN A 5 -33.20 -14.07 3.64
CA GLN A 5 -33.22 -13.65 5.05
C GLN A 5 -33.12 -14.88 5.96
N SER A 6 -32.12 -14.94 6.81
CA SER A 6 -32.08 -15.89 7.93
C SER A 6 -32.31 -15.14 9.23
N ALA A 7 -33.40 -15.53 9.88
CA ALA A 7 -33.84 -15.08 11.19
C ALA A 7 -32.81 -15.41 12.29
N GLY A 8 -32.70 -14.52 13.24
CA GLY A 8 -31.78 -14.60 14.36
C GLY A 8 -31.88 -15.88 15.20
N ARG A 9 -30.76 -16.55 15.35
CA ARG A 9 -30.50 -17.42 16.48
C ARG A 9 -29.54 -16.68 17.42
N LYS A 10 -30.05 -16.19 18.52
CA LYS A 10 -29.22 -15.86 19.69
C LYS A 10 -28.57 -17.16 20.18
N GLY A 11 -27.37 -17.43 19.70
CA GLY A 11 -26.52 -18.51 20.22
C GLY A 11 -25.86 -18.05 21.51
N LYS A 12 -25.89 -18.86 22.53
CA LYS A 12 -25.18 -18.69 23.81
C LYS A 12 -23.70 -18.42 23.50
N THR A 13 -23.23 -17.23 23.84
CA THR A 13 -21.81 -16.85 23.90
C THR A 13 -21.10 -17.75 24.90
N MET A 14 -20.06 -18.43 24.45
CA MET A 14 -19.17 -19.16 25.34
C MET A 14 -18.43 -18.16 26.24
N GLU A 15 -18.55 -18.37 27.54
CA GLU A 15 -17.80 -17.69 28.60
C GLU A 15 -16.30 -17.93 28.41
N ASN A 16 -15.58 -16.90 28.01
CA ASN A 16 -14.20 -16.49 28.31
C ASN A 16 -13.73 -15.33 27.41
N THR A 17 -14.58 -14.38 27.12
CA THR A 17 -14.12 -13.09 26.61
C THR A 17 -13.66 -12.27 27.81
N THR A 18 -12.37 -12.29 28.10
CA THR A 18 -11.77 -11.29 28.97
C THR A 18 -12.19 -9.94 28.41
N ASN A 19 -12.93 -9.16 29.19
CA ASN A 19 -13.41 -7.83 28.76
C ASN A 19 -12.18 -7.00 28.35
N LEU A 20 -12.05 -6.68 27.05
CA LEU A 20 -10.88 -6.01 26.49
C LEU A 20 -10.65 -4.65 27.14
N SER A 21 -11.72 -3.95 27.53
CA SER A 21 -11.61 -2.67 28.21
C SER A 21 -10.97 -2.79 29.60
N VAL A 22 -11.09 -3.94 30.26
CA VAL A 22 -10.37 -4.24 31.49
C VAL A 22 -8.92 -4.64 31.20
N ARG A 23 -8.72 -5.52 30.20
CA ARG A 23 -7.39 -6.00 29.79
C ARG A 23 -6.47 -4.85 29.35
N PHE A 24 -7.00 -3.89 28.59
CA PHE A 24 -6.24 -2.81 27.99
C PHE A 24 -6.51 -1.44 28.63
N LYS A 25 -7.05 -1.42 29.84
CA LYS A 25 -7.45 -0.19 30.54
C LYS A 25 -6.37 0.91 30.51
N ASP A 26 -5.14 0.55 30.81
CA ASP A 26 -4.02 1.52 30.91
C ASP A 26 -3.53 2.03 29.55
N TYR A 27 -3.77 1.24 28.49
CA TYR A 27 -3.42 1.60 27.11
C TYR A 27 -4.48 2.49 26.46
N TRP A 28 -5.75 2.20 26.76
CA TRP A 28 -6.91 2.87 26.18
C TRP A 28 -7.45 4.02 27.02
N ASP A 29 -6.81 4.32 28.14
CA ASP A 29 -7.18 5.46 28.97
C ASP A 29 -7.22 6.76 28.16
N GLY A 30 -8.28 7.57 28.38
CA GLY A 30 -8.54 8.83 27.67
C GLY A 30 -9.23 8.68 26.32
N PHE A 31 -9.48 7.49 25.80
CA PHE A 31 -10.34 7.27 24.64
C PHE A 31 -11.80 7.07 25.05
N LYS A 32 -12.71 7.46 24.15
CA LYS A 32 -14.14 7.24 24.34
C LYS A 32 -14.46 5.76 24.08
N PRO A 33 -15.29 5.12 24.91
CA PRO A 33 -15.69 3.74 24.71
C PRO A 33 -16.55 3.57 23.45
N GLY A 34 -16.51 2.37 22.85
CA GLY A 34 -17.26 2.01 21.65
C GLY A 34 -17.21 0.49 21.40
N GLU A 35 -17.80 0.06 20.30
CA GLU A 35 -17.79 -1.34 19.86
C GLU A 35 -16.38 -1.87 19.61
N TRP A 36 -15.44 -0.99 19.29
CA TRP A 36 -14.02 -1.32 19.12
C TRP A 36 -13.37 -1.95 20.37
N GLN A 37 -14.00 -1.82 21.54
CA GLN A 37 -13.56 -2.47 22.77
C GLN A 37 -14.10 -3.91 22.95
N GLU A 38 -15.00 -4.35 22.08
CA GLU A 38 -15.60 -5.69 22.12
C GLU A 38 -14.93 -6.66 21.14
N GLY A 39 -14.22 -6.13 20.14
CA GLY A 39 -13.51 -6.88 19.11
C GLY A 39 -12.68 -5.97 18.21
N ILE A 40 -12.08 -6.54 17.16
CA ILE A 40 -11.31 -5.75 16.20
C ILE A 40 -12.27 -4.90 15.38
N ASN A 41 -12.26 -3.59 15.61
CA ASN A 41 -13.06 -2.61 14.88
C ASN A 41 -12.36 -1.24 14.88
N THR A 42 -11.34 -1.10 14.04
CA THR A 42 -10.56 0.16 13.92
C THR A 42 -11.42 1.31 13.41
N ARG A 43 -12.41 1.01 12.56
CA ARG A 43 -13.35 2.01 12.04
C ARG A 43 -14.17 2.65 13.16
N ASP A 44 -14.79 1.84 14.02
CA ASP A 44 -15.56 2.36 15.17
C ASP A 44 -14.66 3.16 16.13
N PHE A 45 -13.42 2.71 16.36
CA PHE A 45 -12.45 3.50 17.14
C PHE A 45 -12.25 4.90 16.57
N ILE A 46 -12.02 5.01 15.27
CA ILE A 46 -11.82 6.29 14.59
C ILE A 46 -13.10 7.14 14.68
N MET A 47 -14.23 6.58 14.28
CA MET A 47 -15.52 7.30 14.26
C MET A 47 -15.95 7.84 15.62
N THR A 48 -15.64 7.10 16.68
CA THR A 48 -15.95 7.46 18.06
C THR A 48 -14.99 8.51 18.62
N ASN A 49 -13.71 8.49 18.21
CA ASN A 49 -12.68 9.26 18.90
C ASN A 49 -12.11 10.43 18.12
N PHE A 50 -12.19 10.45 16.77
CA PHE A 50 -11.61 11.56 16.02
C PHE A 50 -12.35 12.88 16.26
N THR A 51 -11.64 13.98 16.13
CA THR A 51 -12.17 15.33 16.26
C THR A 51 -11.91 16.09 14.95
N PRO A 52 -12.97 16.46 14.19
CA PRO A 52 -12.81 17.30 13.02
C PRO A 52 -12.15 18.64 13.36
N TYR A 53 -11.25 19.11 12.49
CA TYR A 53 -10.58 20.39 12.65
C TYR A 53 -10.89 21.33 11.48
N SER A 54 -11.50 22.47 11.76
CA SER A 54 -11.87 23.49 10.76
C SER A 54 -11.03 24.77 10.86
N GLY A 55 -10.04 24.82 11.77
CA GLY A 55 -9.11 25.94 11.91
C GLY A 55 -8.07 26.01 10.79
N GLY A 56 -7.18 26.98 10.90
CA GLY A 56 -6.07 27.19 9.95
C GLY A 56 -4.79 26.46 10.31
N PRO A 57 -3.72 26.66 9.52
CA PRO A 57 -2.42 25.97 9.67
C PRO A 57 -1.48 26.65 10.68
N GLU A 58 -1.91 27.64 11.45
CA GLU A 58 -1.05 28.51 12.28
C GLU A 58 -0.32 27.75 13.40
N PHE A 59 -0.79 26.56 13.77
CA PHE A 59 -0.18 25.70 14.79
C PHE A 59 1.01 24.90 14.25
N LEU A 60 1.19 24.81 12.94
CA LEU A 60 2.23 23.99 12.31
C LEU A 60 3.64 24.47 12.69
N CYS A 61 4.51 23.52 12.96
CA CYS A 61 5.91 23.76 13.30
C CYS A 61 6.83 23.47 12.11
N GLY A 62 7.93 24.22 12.03
CA GLY A 62 9.03 23.92 11.12
C GLY A 62 9.83 22.69 11.56
N PRO A 63 10.78 22.22 10.75
CA PRO A 63 11.61 21.06 11.07
C PRO A 63 12.54 21.36 12.24
N THR A 64 12.63 20.42 13.19
CA THR A 64 13.62 20.48 14.29
C THR A 64 15.04 20.29 13.74
N GLU A 65 16.06 20.59 14.56
CA GLU A 65 17.46 20.33 14.18
C GLU A 65 17.71 18.83 13.95
N ARG A 66 17.03 17.96 14.69
CA ARG A 66 17.06 16.51 14.47
C ARG A 66 16.46 16.12 13.12
N THR A 67 15.28 16.62 12.79
CA THR A 67 14.64 16.44 11.47
C THR A 67 15.56 16.88 10.33
N LYS A 68 16.17 18.06 10.45
CA LYS A 68 17.10 18.59 9.44
C LYS A 68 18.32 17.68 9.26
N ALA A 69 18.93 17.23 10.36
CA ALA A 69 20.09 16.35 10.34
C ALA A 69 19.79 15.00 9.69
N LEU A 70 18.67 14.35 10.06
CA LEU A 70 18.24 13.09 9.47
C LEU A 70 17.90 13.24 7.98
N ASN A 71 17.16 14.29 7.63
CA ASN A 71 16.79 14.54 6.23
C ASN A 71 18.02 14.83 5.36
N ALA A 72 19.03 15.52 5.88
CA ALA A 72 20.29 15.74 5.17
C ALA A 72 21.04 14.41 4.93
N LYS A 73 21.16 13.54 5.95
CA LYS A 73 21.77 12.21 5.79
C LYS A 73 21.04 11.35 4.75
N LEU A 74 19.72 11.36 4.80
CA LEU A 74 18.91 10.61 3.81
C LEU A 74 19.07 11.19 2.40
N GLY A 75 19.14 12.52 2.28
CA GLY A 75 19.40 13.22 1.03
C GLY A 75 20.72 12.84 0.37
N GLU A 76 21.79 12.67 1.18
CA GLU A 76 23.08 12.18 0.68
C GLU A 76 23.00 10.73 0.16
N LEU A 77 22.19 9.88 0.80
CA LEU A 77 21.97 8.51 0.29
C LEU A 77 21.17 8.53 -1.02
N PHE A 78 20.14 9.37 -1.15
CA PHE A 78 19.39 9.52 -2.40
C PHE A 78 20.28 10.06 -3.54
N LYS A 79 21.22 10.97 -3.23
CA LYS A 79 22.18 11.46 -4.20
C LYS A 79 23.07 10.31 -4.71
N LYS A 80 23.65 9.53 -3.82
CA LYS A 80 24.46 8.36 -4.17
C LYS A 80 23.66 7.32 -4.97
N GLU A 81 22.40 7.08 -4.59
CA GLU A 81 21.51 6.17 -5.32
C GLU A 81 21.34 6.60 -6.78
N ARG A 82 21.12 7.90 -7.04
CA ARG A 82 21.04 8.46 -8.41
C ARG A 82 22.36 8.35 -9.14
N GLU A 83 23.48 8.66 -8.49
CA GLU A 83 24.83 8.55 -9.07
C GLU A 83 25.16 7.11 -9.46
N ASN A 84 24.61 6.12 -8.75
CA ASN A 84 24.74 4.68 -9.06
C ASN A 84 23.70 4.16 -10.07
N GLY A 85 22.98 5.02 -10.76
CA GLY A 85 21.99 4.62 -11.77
C GLY A 85 20.64 4.20 -11.23
N GLY A 86 20.29 4.59 -9.98
CA GLY A 86 18.97 4.38 -9.37
C GLY A 86 18.91 3.28 -8.31
N VAL A 87 19.99 2.53 -8.08
CA VAL A 87 20.08 1.54 -7.00
C VAL A 87 21.37 1.75 -6.23
N LEU A 88 21.27 1.91 -4.89
CA LEU A 88 22.44 2.10 -4.04
C LEU A 88 23.18 0.79 -3.80
N ASP A 89 22.47 -0.27 -3.44
CA ASP A 89 23.00 -1.61 -3.18
C ASP A 89 21.86 -2.65 -3.18
N ILE A 90 22.19 -3.92 -3.41
CA ILE A 90 21.26 -5.06 -3.43
C ILE A 90 21.78 -6.16 -2.53
N ASN A 91 20.97 -6.66 -1.61
CA ASN A 91 21.24 -7.91 -0.92
C ASN A 91 20.79 -9.09 -1.79
N THR A 92 21.73 -9.85 -2.30
CA THR A 92 21.51 -11.00 -3.18
C THR A 92 21.69 -12.34 -2.49
N GLU A 93 22.08 -12.35 -1.21
CA GLU A 93 22.48 -13.55 -0.49
C GLU A 93 21.29 -14.31 0.11
N VAL A 94 20.27 -13.57 0.57
CA VAL A 94 19.10 -14.16 1.21
C VAL A 94 17.81 -13.49 0.71
N VAL A 95 16.74 -14.27 0.64
CA VAL A 95 15.39 -13.75 0.40
C VAL A 95 14.98 -12.90 1.59
N SER A 96 14.34 -11.77 1.34
CA SER A 96 13.83 -10.88 2.38
C SER A 96 12.83 -11.61 3.28
N SER A 97 12.82 -11.29 4.55
CA SER A 97 11.81 -11.70 5.52
C SER A 97 11.89 -10.80 6.75
N LEU A 98 10.93 -10.92 7.65
CA LEU A 98 10.84 -10.08 8.84
C LEU A 98 12.13 -10.13 9.68
N CYS A 99 12.73 -11.29 9.81
CA CYS A 99 13.87 -11.54 10.70
C CYS A 99 15.18 -11.91 9.97
N ASN A 100 15.22 -11.88 8.63
CA ASN A 100 16.40 -12.31 7.88
C ASN A 100 17.54 -11.27 7.87
N TYR A 101 17.24 -10.04 8.29
CA TYR A 101 18.23 -8.97 8.38
C TYR A 101 18.31 -8.44 9.81
N PRO A 102 19.50 -8.05 10.28
CA PRO A 102 19.65 -7.36 11.56
C PRO A 102 18.95 -6.00 11.54
N ALA A 103 18.74 -5.42 12.72
CA ALA A 103 18.21 -4.06 12.85
C ALA A 103 19.15 -3.04 12.18
N ALA A 104 18.60 -2.22 11.30
CA ALA A 104 19.32 -1.20 10.56
C ALA A 104 18.85 0.21 10.97
N TYR A 105 19.75 1.17 10.90
CA TYR A 105 19.52 2.55 11.24
C TYR A 105 20.21 3.48 10.23
N LEU A 106 19.62 4.64 9.98
CA LEU A 106 20.30 5.77 9.34
C LEU A 106 21.16 6.51 10.37
N ASP A 107 20.57 6.72 11.56
CA ASP A 107 21.20 7.36 12.70
C ASP A 107 20.50 6.89 13.99
N LYS A 108 21.05 5.87 14.62
CA LYS A 108 20.43 5.18 15.75
C LYS A 108 20.09 6.10 16.92
N GLU A 109 20.84 7.17 17.12
CA GLU A 109 20.66 8.10 18.25
C GLU A 109 19.56 9.12 17.97
N ASN A 110 19.34 9.45 16.71
CA ASN A 110 18.45 10.53 16.31
C ASN A 110 17.11 10.07 15.74
N GLU A 111 16.99 8.83 15.29
CA GLU A 111 15.72 8.30 14.78
C GLU A 111 14.68 8.12 15.89
N LEU A 112 13.48 8.68 15.70
CA LEU A 112 12.34 8.47 16.58
C LEU A 112 11.51 7.28 16.17
N ILE A 113 11.34 7.08 14.86
CA ILE A 113 10.72 5.93 14.25
C ILE A 113 11.83 5.10 13.61
N VAL A 114 11.88 3.80 13.92
CA VAL A 114 12.97 2.92 13.48
C VAL A 114 12.48 1.80 12.58
N GLY A 115 13.37 1.30 11.75
CA GLY A 115 13.12 0.14 10.90
C GLY A 115 13.43 0.40 9.43
N TYR A 116 14.13 -0.57 8.80
CA TYR A 116 14.43 -0.58 7.35
C TYR A 116 14.15 -1.95 6.76
N GLN A 117 13.93 -1.99 5.44
CA GLN A 117 13.59 -3.23 4.71
C GLN A 117 14.70 -4.28 4.76
N THR A 118 15.96 -3.86 4.79
CA THR A 118 17.14 -4.71 4.85
C THR A 118 18.06 -4.28 6.00
N ASP A 119 19.29 -4.72 5.97
CA ASP A 119 20.36 -4.43 6.91
C ASP A 119 21.02 -3.04 6.73
N ALA A 120 20.58 -2.27 5.74
CA ALA A 120 20.98 -0.87 5.55
C ALA A 120 19.87 -0.03 4.88
N PRO A 121 19.84 1.29 5.15
CA PRO A 121 18.95 2.21 4.43
C PRO A 121 19.15 2.15 2.92
N LEU A 122 18.06 2.15 2.15
CA LEU A 122 18.01 2.10 0.69
C LEU A 122 18.61 0.84 0.03
N ARG A 123 19.17 -0.11 0.78
CA ARG A 123 19.60 -1.39 0.23
C ARG A 123 18.39 -2.22 -0.17
N ARG A 124 18.37 -2.71 -1.42
CA ARG A 124 17.27 -3.53 -1.94
C ARG A 124 17.35 -4.95 -1.41
N GLY A 125 16.19 -5.58 -1.23
CA GLY A 125 16.06 -7.00 -0.95
C GLY A 125 15.22 -7.70 -2.00
N VAL A 126 15.33 -9.01 -2.07
CA VAL A 126 14.51 -9.87 -2.93
C VAL A 126 13.33 -10.39 -2.10
N ASN A 127 12.12 -9.90 -2.38
CA ASN A 127 10.94 -10.24 -1.61
C ASN A 127 10.43 -11.65 -1.95
N PRO A 128 10.07 -12.48 -0.95
CA PRO A 128 9.70 -13.89 -1.16
C PRO A 128 8.41 -14.07 -1.97
N PHE A 129 7.52 -13.09 -1.92
CA PHE A 129 6.26 -13.08 -2.69
C PHE A 129 6.27 -12.11 -3.87
N GLY A 130 7.45 -11.55 -4.23
CA GLY A 130 7.61 -10.51 -5.26
C GLY A 130 7.75 -11.05 -6.65
N GLY A 131 8.09 -12.15 -6.98
CA GLY A 131 8.37 -12.62 -8.35
C GLY A 131 9.83 -12.46 -8.74
N ILE A 132 10.45 -13.61 -9.01
CA ILE A 132 11.88 -13.73 -9.29
C ILE A 132 12.31 -13.07 -10.59
N ARG A 133 11.41 -12.99 -11.56
CA ARG A 133 11.72 -12.48 -12.91
C ARG A 133 12.18 -11.01 -12.88
N MET A 134 11.49 -10.18 -12.09
CA MET A 134 11.88 -8.78 -11.89
C MET A 134 13.23 -8.69 -11.15
N ALA A 135 13.43 -9.50 -10.12
CA ALA A 135 14.67 -9.51 -9.35
C ALA A 135 15.87 -9.93 -10.19
N ARG A 136 15.74 -10.99 -11.03
CA ARG A 136 16.79 -11.41 -11.95
C ARG A 136 17.15 -10.31 -12.94
N GLY A 137 16.14 -9.74 -13.63
CA GLY A 137 16.38 -8.67 -14.60
C GLY A 137 17.02 -7.43 -13.99
N ALA A 138 16.62 -7.05 -12.77
CA ALA A 138 17.22 -5.94 -12.06
C ALA A 138 18.67 -6.26 -11.63
N CYS A 139 18.94 -7.43 -11.06
CA CYS A 139 20.29 -7.83 -10.69
C CYS A 139 21.21 -7.86 -11.91
N GLU A 140 20.77 -8.44 -13.02
CA GLU A 140 21.54 -8.47 -14.27
C GLU A 140 21.87 -7.05 -14.76
N ALA A 141 20.87 -6.16 -14.80
CA ALA A 141 21.04 -4.79 -15.27
C ALA A 141 22.00 -3.95 -14.39
N TYR A 142 22.00 -4.19 -13.07
CA TYR A 142 22.86 -3.47 -12.13
C TYR A 142 24.18 -4.20 -11.81
N GLY A 143 24.48 -5.31 -12.50
CA GLY A 143 25.74 -6.04 -12.33
C GLY A 143 25.81 -6.93 -11.08
N TYR A 144 24.69 -7.31 -10.50
CA TYR A 144 24.60 -8.25 -9.37
C TYR A 144 24.22 -9.65 -9.85
N LYS A 145 24.53 -10.64 -9.01
CA LYS A 145 24.13 -12.02 -9.23
C LYS A 145 23.43 -12.56 -7.99
N LEU A 146 22.26 -13.16 -8.18
CA LEU A 146 21.55 -13.83 -7.10
C LEU A 146 22.30 -15.06 -6.62
N SER A 147 22.29 -15.29 -5.31
CA SER A 147 22.84 -16.52 -4.72
C SER A 147 21.98 -17.74 -5.08
N GLN A 148 22.57 -18.92 -4.98
CA GLN A 148 21.85 -20.17 -5.22
C GLN A 148 20.67 -20.34 -4.27
N SER A 149 20.81 -19.96 -3.01
CA SER A 149 19.72 -20.07 -2.02
C SER A 149 18.49 -19.23 -2.36
N VAL A 150 18.69 -18.05 -2.97
CA VAL A 150 17.60 -17.20 -3.46
C VAL A 150 16.93 -17.86 -4.66
N GLU A 151 17.70 -18.39 -5.62
CA GLU A 151 17.12 -19.08 -6.79
C GLU A 151 16.32 -20.32 -6.39
N GLU A 152 16.83 -21.16 -5.49
CA GLU A 152 16.15 -22.37 -4.99
C GLU A 152 14.82 -22.05 -4.30
N HIS A 153 14.72 -20.92 -3.58
CA HIS A 153 13.44 -20.48 -3.00
C HIS A 153 12.35 -20.37 -4.07
N PHE A 154 12.67 -19.76 -5.21
CA PHE A 154 11.70 -19.55 -6.30
C PHE A 154 11.55 -20.76 -7.24
N GLU A 155 12.42 -21.75 -7.18
CA GLU A 155 12.18 -23.06 -7.78
C GLU A 155 11.10 -23.83 -7.01
N TYR A 156 11.13 -23.76 -5.69
CA TYR A 156 10.13 -24.36 -4.82
C TYR A 156 8.78 -23.64 -4.92
N ARG A 157 8.78 -22.31 -5.04
CA ARG A 157 7.56 -21.47 -4.98
C ARG A 157 7.28 -20.78 -6.32
N THR A 158 6.07 -20.98 -6.85
CA THR A 158 5.55 -20.15 -7.93
C THR A 158 4.73 -19.01 -7.33
N THR A 159 5.14 -17.78 -7.55
CA THR A 159 4.33 -16.63 -7.16
C THR A 159 3.16 -16.45 -8.11
N HIS A 160 2.11 -15.79 -7.64
CA HIS A 160 0.93 -15.49 -8.43
C HIS A 160 1.28 -14.71 -9.73
N ASN A 161 2.16 -13.73 -9.67
CA ASN A 161 2.56 -12.95 -10.83
C ASN A 161 3.27 -13.81 -11.88
N ASP A 162 4.19 -14.68 -11.48
CA ASP A 162 4.88 -15.59 -12.39
C ASP A 162 3.90 -16.62 -12.99
N GLY A 163 2.92 -17.08 -12.21
CA GLY A 163 1.82 -17.92 -12.69
C GLY A 163 1.02 -17.25 -13.79
N VAL A 164 0.65 -15.98 -13.63
CA VAL A 164 -0.06 -15.20 -14.66
C VAL A 164 0.73 -15.15 -15.97
N PHE A 165 2.02 -14.82 -15.91
CA PHE A 165 2.86 -14.74 -17.11
C PHE A 165 3.05 -16.08 -17.81
N ARG A 166 3.00 -17.21 -17.10
CA ARG A 166 3.09 -18.55 -17.69
C ARG A 166 1.86 -18.89 -18.56
N VAL A 167 0.68 -18.39 -18.20
CA VAL A 167 -0.57 -18.74 -18.88
C VAL A 167 -1.06 -17.67 -19.87
N TYR A 168 -0.43 -16.51 -19.90
CA TYR A 168 -0.74 -15.51 -20.92
C TYR A 168 -0.43 -16.04 -22.32
N THR A 169 -1.40 -15.88 -23.24
CA THR A 169 -1.20 -16.16 -24.66
C THR A 169 -0.20 -15.16 -25.27
N ASP A 170 0.36 -15.51 -26.42
CA ASP A 170 1.30 -14.62 -27.11
C ASP A 170 0.62 -13.32 -27.55
N GLU A 171 -0.69 -13.37 -27.92
CA GLU A 171 -1.50 -12.19 -28.21
C GLU A 171 -1.61 -11.25 -26.99
N MET A 172 -1.87 -11.80 -25.79
CA MET A 172 -1.92 -11.00 -24.55
C MET A 172 -0.56 -10.39 -24.18
N LYS A 173 0.52 -11.15 -24.38
CA LYS A 173 1.89 -10.68 -24.15
C LYS A 173 2.24 -9.56 -25.12
N LEU A 174 1.90 -9.72 -26.41
CA LEU A 174 2.12 -8.72 -27.44
C LEU A 174 1.32 -7.44 -27.16
N ALA A 175 0.00 -7.58 -26.87
CA ALA A 175 -0.87 -6.45 -26.54
C ALA A 175 -0.35 -5.64 -25.34
N ARG A 176 0.23 -6.32 -24.34
CA ARG A 176 0.87 -5.66 -23.20
C ARG A 176 2.20 -5.01 -23.60
N HIS A 177 3.02 -5.69 -24.39
CA HIS A 177 4.35 -5.19 -24.80
C HIS A 177 4.23 -3.88 -25.59
N ILE A 178 3.29 -3.77 -26.50
CA ILE A 178 3.05 -2.56 -27.28
C ILE A 178 2.28 -1.47 -26.52
N GLY A 179 1.79 -1.77 -25.32
CA GLY A 179 1.09 -0.81 -24.47
C GLY A 179 -0.35 -0.51 -24.84
N ILE A 180 -1.04 -1.36 -25.63
CA ILE A 180 -2.48 -1.18 -25.88
C ILE A 180 -3.31 -1.64 -24.68
N ILE A 181 -2.78 -2.60 -23.89
CA ILE A 181 -3.26 -2.99 -22.59
C ILE A 181 -2.15 -2.64 -21.59
N THR A 182 -2.47 -1.83 -20.58
CA THR A 182 -1.52 -1.40 -19.55
C THR A 182 -2.01 -1.79 -18.16
N GLY A 183 -1.09 -1.79 -17.18
CA GLY A 183 -1.41 -2.09 -15.79
C GLY A 183 -1.63 -3.58 -15.47
N LEU A 184 -1.72 -4.45 -16.47
CA LEU A 184 -1.88 -5.88 -16.33
C LEU A 184 -0.57 -6.62 -16.60
N PRO A 185 -0.21 -7.63 -15.84
CA PRO A 185 -0.76 -8.08 -14.58
C PRO A 185 -0.20 -7.31 -13.38
N ASP A 186 0.66 -6.30 -13.62
CA ASP A 186 1.40 -5.63 -12.55
C ASP A 186 0.49 -5.00 -11.50
N ALA A 187 -0.63 -4.40 -11.94
CA ALA A 187 -1.59 -3.82 -11.03
C ALA A 187 -2.44 -4.84 -10.25
N TYR A 188 -2.70 -6.01 -10.84
CA TYR A 188 -3.55 -7.04 -10.23
C TYR A 188 -2.74 -8.27 -9.84
N GLY A 189 -1.76 -8.64 -10.64
CA GLY A 189 -0.95 -9.83 -10.46
C GLY A 189 -0.05 -9.76 -9.25
N ARG A 190 0.59 -8.64 -8.97
CA ARG A 190 1.39 -8.40 -7.76
C ARG A 190 0.54 -7.86 -6.61
N GLY A 191 -0.71 -7.47 -6.89
CA GLY A 191 -1.62 -6.87 -5.95
C GLY A 191 -1.30 -5.40 -5.67
N ARG A 192 -2.35 -4.69 -5.34
CA ARG A 192 -2.30 -3.39 -4.67
C ARG A 192 -2.75 -3.65 -3.26
N ILE A 193 -1.91 -3.32 -2.31
CA ILE A 193 -2.10 -3.73 -0.94
C ILE A 193 -2.33 -2.49 -0.09
N ILE A 194 -3.41 -2.53 0.69
CA ILE A 194 -3.71 -1.59 1.76
C ILE A 194 -4.01 -2.44 2.97
N GLY A 195 -3.05 -2.52 3.90
CA GLY A 195 -3.25 -3.26 5.14
C GLY A 195 -3.85 -2.36 6.22
N ASP A 196 -4.68 -2.89 7.09
CA ASP A 196 -5.08 -2.17 8.30
C ASP A 196 -4.00 -2.26 9.37
N TYR A 197 -2.88 -1.60 9.11
CA TYR A 197 -1.69 -1.56 9.97
C TYR A 197 -1.96 -0.96 11.35
N ARG A 198 -3.04 -0.18 11.50
CA ARG A 198 -3.49 0.48 12.73
C ARG A 198 -3.90 -0.51 13.81
N ARG A 199 -4.32 -1.72 13.43
CA ARG A 199 -4.71 -2.80 14.37
C ARG A 199 -3.60 -3.13 15.36
N VAL A 200 -2.35 -3.13 14.92
CA VAL A 200 -1.21 -3.42 15.80
C VAL A 200 -1.08 -2.37 16.88
N ALA A 201 -1.25 -1.11 16.55
CA ALA A 201 -1.21 -0.02 17.52
C ALA A 201 -2.40 -0.07 18.50
N LEU A 202 -3.59 -0.42 18.00
CA LEU A 202 -4.81 -0.37 18.81
C LEU A 202 -4.97 -1.60 19.73
N TYR A 203 -4.56 -2.79 19.28
CA TYR A 203 -4.84 -4.06 19.98
C TYR A 203 -3.60 -4.81 20.45
N GLY A 204 -2.42 -4.52 19.89
CA GLY A 204 -1.21 -5.32 20.12
C GLY A 204 -1.23 -6.66 19.42
N VAL A 205 -0.05 -7.22 19.19
CA VAL A 205 0.11 -8.44 18.39
C VAL A 205 -0.43 -9.69 19.10
N ASP A 206 -0.35 -9.76 20.42
CA ASP A 206 -0.81 -10.96 21.14
C ASP A 206 -2.33 -11.16 21.00
N TYR A 207 -3.10 -10.08 21.07
CA TYR A 207 -4.54 -10.18 20.85
C TYR A 207 -4.87 -10.54 19.39
N LEU A 208 -4.15 -10.01 18.41
CA LEU A 208 -4.33 -10.39 17.01
C LEU A 208 -4.04 -11.89 16.78
N ILE A 209 -3.00 -12.43 17.41
CA ILE A 209 -2.70 -13.87 17.38
C ILE A 209 -3.84 -14.69 18.00
N GLU A 210 -4.35 -14.26 19.16
CA GLU A 210 -5.48 -14.93 19.83
C GLU A 210 -6.71 -15.00 18.90
N GLN A 211 -7.05 -13.89 18.21
CA GLN A 211 -8.18 -13.86 17.28
C GLN A 211 -7.96 -14.82 16.09
N LYS A 212 -6.77 -14.81 15.48
CA LYS A 212 -6.43 -15.74 14.40
C LYS A 212 -6.44 -17.22 14.85
N GLN A 213 -6.07 -17.52 16.09
CA GLN A 213 -6.20 -18.85 16.65
C GLN A 213 -7.67 -19.28 16.81
N LEU A 214 -8.55 -18.37 17.22
CA LEU A 214 -9.99 -18.61 17.27
C LEU A 214 -10.58 -18.86 15.87
N ASP A 215 -10.19 -18.05 14.88
CA ASP A 215 -10.60 -18.25 13.49
C ASP A 215 -10.12 -19.60 12.95
N LYS A 216 -8.87 -19.98 13.21
CA LYS A 216 -8.33 -21.27 12.82
C LYS A 216 -9.10 -22.44 13.46
N LYS A 217 -9.51 -22.30 14.73
CA LYS A 217 -10.33 -23.31 15.40
C LYS A 217 -11.70 -23.45 14.72
N LYS A 218 -12.37 -22.33 14.40
CA LYS A 218 -13.66 -22.34 13.68
C LYS A 218 -13.55 -23.02 12.31
N VAL A 219 -12.48 -22.70 11.55
CA VAL A 219 -12.22 -23.34 10.25
C VAL A 219 -12.02 -24.85 10.40
N GLY A 220 -11.33 -25.30 11.45
CA GLY A 220 -11.12 -26.74 11.74
C GLY A 220 -12.39 -27.52 12.09
N GLU A 221 -13.51 -26.85 12.37
CA GLU A 221 -14.82 -27.46 12.59
C GLU A 221 -15.58 -27.76 11.27
N ASN A 222 -15.10 -27.27 10.13
CA ASN A 222 -15.69 -27.48 8.82
C ASN A 222 -15.25 -28.82 8.21
N ILE A 223 -15.97 -29.22 7.12
CA ILE A 223 -15.55 -30.35 6.31
C ILE A 223 -14.18 -30.02 5.69
N MET A 224 -13.25 -30.95 5.78
CA MET A 224 -11.87 -30.78 5.31
C MET A 224 -11.81 -30.97 3.78
N ASP A 225 -12.29 -29.97 3.05
CA ASP A 225 -12.12 -29.83 1.60
C ASP A 225 -10.88 -28.99 1.25
N VAL A 226 -10.62 -28.79 -0.02
CA VAL A 226 -9.45 -28.04 -0.52
C VAL A 226 -9.43 -26.61 0.00
N ASP A 227 -10.57 -25.95 0.03
CA ASP A 227 -10.67 -24.55 0.44
C ASP A 227 -10.45 -24.39 1.95
N THR A 228 -11.01 -25.31 2.74
CA THR A 228 -10.79 -25.38 4.20
C THR A 228 -9.33 -25.65 4.53
N ILE A 229 -8.64 -26.57 3.80
CA ILE A 229 -7.22 -26.84 3.98
C ILE A 229 -6.40 -25.58 3.71
N ARG A 230 -6.63 -24.93 2.55
CA ARG A 230 -5.92 -23.70 2.16
C ARG A 230 -6.11 -22.58 3.18
N LEU A 231 -7.34 -22.34 3.63
CA LEU A 231 -7.63 -21.33 4.63
C LEU A 231 -6.97 -21.65 5.98
N SER A 232 -6.93 -22.91 6.38
CA SER A 232 -6.25 -23.35 7.62
C SER A 232 -4.74 -23.13 7.54
N GLU A 233 -4.12 -23.44 6.39
CA GLU A 233 -2.69 -23.17 6.13
C GLU A 233 -2.39 -21.67 6.16
N GLU A 234 -3.23 -20.86 5.52
CA GLU A 234 -3.13 -19.40 5.51
C GLU A 234 -3.18 -18.82 6.93
N LEU A 235 -4.17 -19.20 7.73
CA LEU A 235 -4.27 -18.77 9.12
C LEU A 235 -3.07 -19.19 9.97
N PHE A 236 -2.53 -20.38 9.73
CA PHE A 236 -1.30 -20.83 10.38
C PHE A 236 -0.11 -19.93 10.04
N GLN A 237 0.02 -19.56 8.77
CA GLN A 237 1.10 -18.68 8.32
C GLN A 237 0.92 -17.26 8.87
N GLN A 238 -0.29 -16.69 8.87
CA GLN A 238 -0.58 -15.39 9.48
C GLN A 238 -0.15 -15.37 10.95
N ILE A 239 -0.50 -16.39 11.74
CA ILE A 239 -0.07 -16.53 13.14
C ILE A 239 1.47 -16.58 13.25
N SER A 240 2.13 -17.33 12.37
CA SER A 240 3.59 -17.41 12.34
C SER A 240 4.24 -16.06 12.04
N PHE A 241 3.70 -15.32 11.08
CA PHE A 241 4.23 -14.00 10.72
C PHE A 241 3.99 -12.94 11.80
N LEU A 242 2.84 -12.97 12.48
CA LEU A 242 2.61 -12.12 13.66
C LEU A 242 3.66 -12.36 14.76
N LYS A 243 4.02 -13.63 15.02
CA LYS A 243 5.10 -13.94 15.96
C LYS A 243 6.45 -13.40 15.51
N LYS A 244 6.80 -13.61 14.23
CA LYS A 244 8.02 -13.05 13.64
C LYS A 244 8.05 -11.51 13.67
N MET A 245 6.89 -10.85 13.54
CA MET A 245 6.82 -9.40 13.64
C MET A 245 7.17 -8.91 15.07
N LYS A 246 6.80 -9.66 16.11
CA LYS A 246 7.27 -9.38 17.49
C LYS A 246 8.79 -9.53 17.59
N GLU A 247 9.36 -10.59 17.00
CA GLU A 247 10.81 -10.81 16.97
C GLU A 247 11.52 -9.67 16.22
N MET A 248 10.98 -9.24 15.07
CA MET A 248 11.48 -8.09 14.32
C MET A 248 11.47 -6.81 15.18
N ALA A 249 10.37 -6.50 15.84
CA ALA A 249 10.27 -5.34 16.72
C ALA A 249 11.25 -5.41 17.90
N ALA A 250 11.45 -6.60 18.47
CA ALA A 250 12.39 -6.84 19.55
C ALA A 250 13.85 -6.58 19.14
N MET A 251 14.24 -6.82 17.87
CA MET A 251 15.55 -6.45 17.34
C MET A 251 15.82 -4.94 17.40
N TYR A 252 14.76 -4.13 17.35
CA TYR A 252 14.81 -2.67 17.53
C TYR A 252 14.60 -2.21 18.98
N GLY A 253 14.44 -3.16 19.91
CA GLY A 253 14.24 -2.88 21.34
C GLY A 253 12.79 -2.58 21.74
N TYR A 254 11.81 -2.95 20.90
CA TYR A 254 10.38 -2.72 21.17
C TYR A 254 9.62 -4.00 21.43
N ASP A 255 8.66 -3.94 22.36
CA ASP A 255 7.67 -4.99 22.59
C ASP A 255 6.29 -4.53 22.10
N ILE A 256 5.85 -5.11 20.99
CA ILE A 256 4.56 -4.82 20.35
C ILE A 256 3.46 -5.82 20.76
N SER A 257 3.66 -6.57 21.81
CA SER A 257 2.68 -7.55 22.32
C SER A 257 1.36 -6.91 22.72
N MET A 258 1.45 -5.70 23.27
CA MET A 258 0.32 -4.94 23.83
C MET A 258 0.03 -3.69 22.98
N PRO A 259 -1.17 -3.09 23.14
CA PRO A 259 -1.50 -1.83 22.48
C PRO A 259 -0.48 -0.70 22.73
N ALA A 260 -0.44 0.27 21.83
CA ALA A 260 0.40 1.45 21.97
C ALA A 260 -0.07 2.35 23.13
N LYS A 261 0.87 2.80 23.97
CA LYS A 261 0.60 3.65 25.13
C LYS A 261 0.51 5.14 24.81
N ASN A 262 1.20 5.56 23.76
CA ASN A 262 1.38 6.95 23.38
C ASN A 262 1.49 7.12 21.87
N THR A 263 1.54 8.36 21.42
CA THR A 263 1.64 8.74 20.00
C THR A 263 2.84 8.10 19.30
N ARG A 264 4.04 8.16 19.93
CA ARG A 264 5.25 7.57 19.32
C ARG A 264 5.10 6.08 19.11
N GLU A 265 4.59 5.34 20.11
CA GLU A 265 4.32 3.92 19.98
C GLU A 265 3.24 3.63 18.93
N ALA A 266 2.16 4.44 18.87
CA ALA A 266 1.11 4.25 17.86
C ALA A 266 1.66 4.36 16.44
N ILE A 267 2.49 5.35 16.15
CA ILE A 267 3.15 5.51 14.85
C ILE A 267 4.14 4.35 14.60
N GLN A 268 4.96 4.01 15.58
CA GLN A 268 5.97 2.96 15.47
C GLN A 268 5.36 1.57 15.26
N TRP A 269 4.28 1.22 15.99
CA TRP A 269 3.58 -0.07 15.83
C TRP A 269 2.93 -0.18 14.45
N THR A 270 2.28 0.90 13.99
CA THR A 270 1.72 0.98 12.64
C THR A 270 2.82 0.86 11.59
N TYR A 271 3.97 1.52 11.79
CA TYR A 271 5.09 1.41 10.88
C TYR A 271 5.73 0.01 10.88
N PHE A 272 5.86 -0.67 12.02
CA PHE A 272 6.35 -2.04 12.05
C PHE A 272 5.43 -3.01 11.29
N ALA A 273 4.12 -2.81 11.39
CA ALA A 273 3.15 -3.57 10.60
C ALA A 273 3.35 -3.33 9.10
N TYR A 274 3.50 -2.08 8.69
CA TYR A 274 3.81 -1.71 7.32
C TYR A 274 5.17 -2.27 6.86
N LEU A 275 6.21 -2.14 7.68
CA LEU A 275 7.55 -2.66 7.40
C LEU A 275 7.53 -4.19 7.20
N ALA A 276 6.78 -4.92 8.03
CA ALA A 276 6.58 -6.35 7.87
C ALA A 276 6.03 -6.67 6.47
N SER A 277 5.01 -5.90 6.03
CA SER A 277 4.43 -6.04 4.70
C SER A 277 5.45 -5.88 3.58
N ILE A 278 6.22 -4.80 3.60
CA ILE A 278 7.17 -4.49 2.52
C ILE A 278 8.44 -5.34 2.54
N LYS A 279 8.70 -6.07 3.61
CA LYS A 279 9.75 -7.09 3.66
C LYS A 279 9.35 -8.38 2.94
N GLU A 280 8.08 -8.73 2.94
CA GLU A 280 7.55 -9.98 2.39
C GLU A 280 7.03 -9.79 0.97
N GLN A 281 6.33 -8.71 0.70
CA GLN A 281 5.64 -8.45 -0.55
C GLN A 281 6.33 -7.40 -1.42
N ASN A 282 6.21 -7.61 -2.72
CA ASN A 282 6.60 -6.66 -3.76
C ASN A 282 5.33 -6.29 -4.56
N GLY A 283 4.35 -5.73 -3.87
CA GLY A 283 3.10 -5.30 -4.50
C GLY A 283 3.31 -4.22 -5.56
N ALA A 284 2.36 -4.10 -6.48
CA ALA A 284 2.37 -3.00 -7.45
C ALA A 284 2.20 -1.63 -6.76
N ALA A 285 1.50 -1.63 -5.62
CA ALA A 285 1.42 -0.52 -4.68
C ALA A 285 1.29 -1.08 -3.26
N MET A 286 1.95 -0.45 -2.31
CA MET A 286 1.95 -0.81 -0.89
C MET A 286 1.49 0.40 -0.09
N SER A 287 0.17 0.67 -0.11
CA SER A 287 -0.43 1.88 0.44
C SER A 287 -0.75 1.77 1.93
N LEU A 288 -0.87 2.91 2.60
CA LEU A 288 -1.20 3.02 4.02
C LEU A 288 -2.70 3.16 4.28
N GLY A 289 -3.44 3.67 3.29
CA GLY A 289 -4.83 4.07 3.48
C GLY A 289 -4.94 5.43 4.15
N ARG A 290 -5.71 5.53 5.23
CA ARG A 290 -5.91 6.76 6.00
C ARG A 290 -5.38 6.57 7.42
N THR A 291 -4.10 6.91 7.64
CA THR A 291 -3.48 6.81 8.98
C THR A 291 -3.50 8.12 9.75
N SER A 292 -3.58 9.25 9.04
CA SER A 292 -3.55 10.60 9.64
C SER A 292 -4.60 10.81 10.72
N THR A 293 -5.85 10.45 10.45
CA THR A 293 -6.96 10.59 11.41
C THR A 293 -6.77 9.68 12.63
N PHE A 294 -6.26 8.47 12.43
CA PHE A 294 -5.95 7.55 13.52
C PHE A 294 -4.86 8.10 14.44
N PHE A 295 -3.75 8.57 13.88
CA PHE A 295 -2.67 9.15 14.67
C PHE A 295 -3.09 10.42 15.40
N ASP A 296 -3.96 11.24 14.79
CA ASP A 296 -4.47 12.46 15.44
C ASP A 296 -5.16 12.18 16.77
N ILE A 297 -5.88 11.06 16.89
CA ILE A 297 -6.55 10.65 18.12
C ILE A 297 -5.54 10.49 19.27
N TYR A 298 -4.40 9.85 19.00
CA TYR A 298 -3.32 9.70 19.98
C TYR A 298 -2.61 11.02 20.28
N VAL A 299 -2.33 11.81 19.23
CA VAL A 299 -1.69 13.14 19.38
C VAL A 299 -2.54 14.05 20.26
N GLU A 300 -3.84 14.18 19.97
CA GLU A 300 -4.74 15.03 20.75
C GLU A 300 -4.88 14.56 22.20
N ARG A 301 -4.92 13.24 22.43
CA ARG A 301 -4.91 12.68 23.78
C ARG A 301 -3.64 13.06 24.55
N ASP A 302 -2.48 12.84 23.94
CA ASP A 302 -1.19 13.03 24.61
C ASP A 302 -0.88 14.52 24.81
N MET A 303 -1.32 15.41 23.92
CA MET A 303 -1.29 16.86 24.12
C MET A 303 -2.16 17.30 25.29
N LYS A 304 -3.39 16.80 25.39
CA LYS A 304 -4.28 17.08 26.54
C LYS A 304 -3.69 16.62 27.86
N ARG A 305 -2.88 15.57 27.86
CA ARG A 305 -2.15 15.08 29.02
C ARG A 305 -0.87 15.87 29.33
N GLY A 306 -0.46 16.78 28.44
CA GLY A 306 0.77 17.57 28.56
C GLY A 306 2.06 16.75 28.39
N VAL A 307 1.99 15.57 27.75
CA VAL A 307 3.14 14.68 27.51
C VAL A 307 3.68 14.77 26.08
N LEU A 308 3.02 15.55 25.22
CA LEU A 308 3.43 15.80 23.84
C LEU A 308 3.22 17.28 23.50
N THR A 309 4.20 17.90 22.86
CA THR A 309 4.10 19.25 22.30
C THR A 309 3.79 19.22 20.81
N GLU A 310 3.38 20.35 20.23
CA GLU A 310 3.11 20.47 18.80
C GLU A 310 4.36 20.19 17.95
N GLU A 311 5.52 20.73 18.39
CA GLU A 311 6.80 20.50 17.75
C GLU A 311 7.19 19.02 17.76
N GLN A 312 7.02 18.33 18.90
CA GLN A 312 7.28 16.90 19.01
C GLN A 312 6.32 16.05 18.16
N ALA A 313 5.05 16.45 18.04
CA ALA A 313 4.09 15.77 17.17
C ALA A 313 4.50 15.91 15.70
N GLN A 314 4.90 17.11 15.26
CA GLN A 314 5.39 17.32 13.90
C GLN A 314 6.67 16.52 13.64
N GLU A 315 7.61 16.50 14.59
CA GLU A 315 8.87 15.75 14.47
C GLU A 315 8.65 14.24 14.30
N LEU A 316 7.68 13.66 15.03
CA LEU A 316 7.30 12.25 14.86
C LEU A 316 6.73 11.95 13.46
N ILE A 317 5.90 12.85 12.93
CA ILE A 317 5.34 12.72 11.59
C ILE A 317 6.41 12.91 10.51
N ASP A 318 7.32 13.86 10.70
CA ASP A 318 8.45 14.07 9.79
C ASP A 318 9.33 12.80 9.70
N ASP A 319 9.66 12.20 10.85
CA ASP A 319 10.48 10.97 10.88
C ASP A 319 9.72 9.78 10.25
N PHE A 320 8.43 9.63 10.53
CA PHE A 320 7.60 8.61 9.89
C PHE A 320 7.61 8.75 8.35
N VAL A 321 7.44 9.96 7.83
CA VAL A 321 7.48 10.21 6.39
C VAL A 321 8.88 9.95 5.81
N MET A 322 9.96 10.27 6.53
CA MET A 322 11.32 9.90 6.10
C MET A 322 11.48 8.37 5.94
N LYS A 323 10.89 7.57 6.84
CA LYS A 323 10.88 6.11 6.70
C LYS A 323 10.14 5.65 5.44
N LEU A 324 8.99 6.24 5.14
CA LEU A 324 8.25 5.94 3.91
C LEU A 324 9.06 6.32 2.67
N ARG A 325 9.74 7.47 2.67
CA ARG A 325 10.62 7.90 1.58
C ARG A 325 11.84 6.99 1.40
N SER A 326 12.23 6.24 2.41
CA SER A 326 13.36 5.31 2.37
C SER A 326 12.99 3.92 1.84
N ALA A 327 11.69 3.63 1.72
CA ALA A 327 11.21 2.33 1.25
C ALA A 327 11.40 2.20 -0.27
N ARG A 328 11.92 1.06 -0.71
CA ARG A 328 12.23 0.78 -2.12
C ARG A 328 11.92 -0.66 -2.48
N HIS A 329 11.46 -0.88 -3.70
CA HIS A 329 11.45 -2.19 -4.32
C HIS A 329 12.62 -2.35 -5.29
N LEU A 330 13.01 -3.58 -5.56
CA LEU A 330 13.99 -3.89 -6.61
C LEU A 330 13.29 -3.92 -7.97
N ARG A 331 13.67 -3.01 -8.87
CA ARG A 331 13.11 -2.82 -10.21
C ARG A 331 14.21 -2.73 -11.25
N THR A 332 13.87 -2.99 -12.51
CA THR A 332 14.78 -2.79 -13.65
C THR A 332 14.96 -1.30 -13.97
N PRO A 333 16.07 -0.91 -14.64
CA PRO A 333 16.29 0.48 -15.05
C PRO A 333 15.15 1.06 -15.89
N GLU A 334 14.58 0.30 -16.81
CA GLU A 334 13.47 0.74 -17.66
C GLU A 334 12.22 1.04 -16.83
N TYR A 335 11.98 0.27 -15.78
CA TYR A 335 10.89 0.52 -14.86
C TYR A 335 11.14 1.80 -14.04
N ASN A 336 12.37 2.00 -13.61
CA ASN A 336 12.77 3.19 -12.86
C ASN A 336 12.68 4.46 -13.73
N GLU A 337 13.06 4.37 -15.00
CA GLU A 337 12.92 5.48 -15.96
C GLU A 337 11.45 5.85 -16.18
N LEU A 338 10.60 4.84 -16.39
CA LEU A 338 9.17 5.06 -16.64
C LEU A 338 8.45 5.72 -15.46
N PHE A 339 8.85 5.40 -14.22
CA PHE A 339 8.16 5.85 -13.00
C PHE A 339 8.98 6.81 -12.13
N GLY A 340 10.13 7.28 -12.62
CA GLY A 340 10.97 8.24 -11.89
C GLY A 340 11.66 7.65 -10.66
N GLY A 341 12.03 6.39 -10.71
CA GLY A 341 12.65 5.62 -9.63
C GLY A 341 11.96 4.27 -9.44
N ASP A 342 12.25 3.58 -8.33
CA ASP A 342 11.60 2.32 -7.97
C ASP A 342 10.58 2.52 -6.82
N PRO A 343 9.50 3.25 -7.06
CA PRO A 343 8.55 3.63 -6.06
C PRO A 343 7.81 2.41 -5.52
N MET A 344 7.40 2.49 -4.25
CA MET A 344 6.44 1.55 -3.66
C MET A 344 5.00 1.99 -3.85
N TRP A 345 4.82 3.21 -4.33
CA TRP A 345 3.53 3.89 -4.44
C TRP A 345 2.73 3.82 -3.16
N ILE A 346 3.37 4.37 -2.13
CA ILE A 346 2.82 4.47 -0.79
C ILE A 346 1.82 5.60 -0.80
N THR A 347 0.53 5.28 -0.76
CA THR A 347 -0.49 6.32 -0.69
C THR A 347 -0.98 6.48 0.74
N GLU A 348 -0.97 7.72 1.21
CA GLU A 348 -1.66 8.19 2.41
C GLU A 348 -2.78 9.12 1.98
N ALA A 349 -4.02 8.78 2.31
CA ALA A 349 -5.20 9.58 2.02
C ALA A 349 -5.51 10.51 3.19
N VAL A 350 -5.80 11.78 2.90
CA VAL A 350 -6.14 12.79 3.91
C VAL A 350 -7.45 13.51 3.57
N GLY A 351 -8.18 13.92 4.57
CA GLY A 351 -9.47 14.59 4.38
C GLY A 351 -10.60 13.62 4.05
N GLY A 352 -11.49 14.03 3.16
CA GLY A 352 -12.71 13.30 2.83
C GLY A 352 -13.84 13.49 3.84
N ILE A 353 -14.94 12.79 3.60
CA ILE A 353 -16.16 12.85 4.43
C ILE A 353 -16.40 11.46 5.02
N SER A 354 -16.69 11.38 6.29
CA SER A 354 -17.04 10.15 7.00
C SER A 354 -18.47 9.69 6.72
N GLU A 355 -18.80 8.47 7.11
CA GLU A 355 -20.14 7.89 6.96
C GLU A 355 -21.25 8.66 7.68
N ASP A 356 -20.93 9.38 8.76
CA ASP A 356 -21.87 10.23 9.50
C ASP A 356 -21.92 11.69 8.97
N GLY A 357 -21.24 11.95 7.85
CA GLY A 357 -21.25 13.25 7.17
C GLY A 357 -20.27 14.29 7.73
N ARG A 358 -19.50 13.96 8.79
CA ARG A 358 -18.44 14.84 9.27
C ARG A 358 -17.25 14.80 8.33
N HIS A 359 -16.56 15.92 8.11
CA HIS A 359 -15.28 15.89 7.41
C HIS A 359 -14.20 15.23 8.28
N MET A 360 -13.29 14.51 7.64
CA MET A 360 -12.20 13.79 8.31
C MET A 360 -10.87 14.56 8.30
N VAL A 361 -10.92 15.86 8.05
CA VAL A 361 -9.76 16.73 8.23
C VAL A 361 -9.50 16.88 9.73
N THR A 362 -8.29 16.53 10.14
CA THR A 362 -7.78 16.68 11.51
C THR A 362 -6.52 17.55 11.49
N LYS A 363 -6.00 17.93 12.64
CA LYS A 363 -4.71 18.63 12.69
C LYS A 363 -3.58 17.80 12.10
N ASN A 364 -3.65 16.47 12.25
CA ASN A 364 -2.63 15.60 11.69
C ASN A 364 -2.69 15.53 10.15
N SER A 365 -3.83 15.80 9.54
CA SER A 365 -3.91 16.00 8.09
C SER A 365 -3.02 17.15 7.63
N TYR A 366 -3.02 18.26 8.38
CA TYR A 366 -2.13 19.39 8.14
C TYR A 366 -0.65 19.05 8.39
N ARG A 367 -0.33 18.31 9.50
CA ARG A 367 1.07 17.93 9.83
C ARG A 367 1.67 17.03 8.76
N ILE A 368 0.90 16.09 8.20
CA ILE A 368 1.37 15.22 7.11
C ILE A 368 1.68 16.04 5.86
N LEU A 369 0.81 16.97 5.45
CA LEU A 369 1.12 17.84 4.30
C LEU A 369 2.26 18.80 4.59
N ASN A 370 2.46 19.23 5.83
CA ASN A 370 3.57 20.09 6.23
C ASN A 370 4.95 19.41 6.07
N THR A 371 4.99 18.08 6.00
CA THR A 371 6.24 17.35 5.69
C THR A 371 6.80 17.69 4.31
N LEU A 372 5.97 18.15 3.36
CA LEU A 372 6.42 18.62 2.06
C LEU A 372 7.26 19.90 2.15
N TYR A 373 7.03 20.71 3.18
CA TYR A 373 7.89 21.86 3.49
C TYR A 373 9.08 21.47 4.35
N ASN A 374 8.86 20.69 5.41
CA ASN A 374 9.90 20.32 6.37
C ASN A 374 11.00 19.42 5.78
N LEU A 375 10.63 18.54 4.85
CA LEU A 375 11.52 17.53 4.25
C LEU A 375 11.78 17.76 2.76
N ASN A 376 11.35 18.88 2.22
CA ASN A 376 11.21 19.18 0.79
C ASN A 376 10.17 18.29 0.08
N ALA A 377 9.64 18.80 -1.03
CA ALA A 377 8.66 18.08 -1.84
C ALA A 377 9.25 16.78 -2.42
N ALA A 378 8.43 15.74 -2.42
CA ALA A 378 8.76 14.44 -3.00
C ALA A 378 7.50 13.73 -3.50
N ALA A 379 7.64 12.88 -4.50
CA ALA A 379 6.55 12.08 -5.03
C ALA A 379 6.08 10.97 -4.07
N GLU A 380 6.96 10.52 -3.16
CA GLU A 380 6.68 9.51 -2.14
C GLU A 380 6.76 10.11 -0.71
N PRO A 381 5.84 9.74 0.19
CA PRO A 381 4.59 9.04 -0.10
C PRO A 381 3.68 9.84 -1.01
N ASN A 382 2.85 9.16 -1.83
CA ASN A 382 1.82 9.81 -2.61
C ASN A 382 0.71 10.32 -1.68
N LEU A 383 0.66 11.63 -1.47
CA LEU A 383 -0.30 12.27 -0.59
C LEU A 383 -1.56 12.61 -1.38
N THR A 384 -2.63 11.85 -1.14
CA THR A 384 -3.91 12.03 -1.84
C THR A 384 -4.91 12.74 -0.95
N VAL A 385 -5.36 13.91 -1.39
CA VAL A 385 -6.47 14.63 -0.77
C VAL A 385 -7.78 14.06 -1.28
N LEU A 386 -8.59 13.51 -0.39
CA LEU A 386 -9.97 13.16 -0.67
C LEU A 386 -10.80 14.46 -0.63
N TRP A 387 -11.01 15.02 -1.82
CA TRP A 387 -11.66 16.32 -1.96
C TRP A 387 -13.17 16.20 -1.94
N SER A 388 -13.83 17.09 -1.19
CA SER A 388 -15.29 17.27 -1.17
C SER A 388 -15.64 18.73 -1.11
N GLU A 389 -16.77 19.11 -1.68
CA GLU A 389 -17.31 20.47 -1.55
C GLU A 389 -17.56 20.86 -0.07
N ASN A 390 -17.84 19.86 0.78
CA ASN A 390 -18.14 20.06 2.19
C ASN A 390 -16.91 20.12 3.12
N LEU A 391 -15.70 20.17 2.57
CA LEU A 391 -14.48 20.36 3.37
C LEU A 391 -14.36 21.78 3.90
N PRO A 392 -13.71 22.00 5.06
CA PRO A 392 -13.50 23.33 5.62
C PRO A 392 -12.73 24.27 4.68
N GLU A 393 -13.14 25.55 4.62
CA GLU A 393 -12.52 26.55 3.75
C GLU A 393 -11.04 26.78 4.09
N ASN A 394 -10.66 26.73 5.36
CA ASN A 394 -9.24 26.84 5.74
C ASN A 394 -8.40 25.68 5.20
N TRP A 395 -8.96 24.47 5.21
CA TRP A 395 -8.31 23.29 4.62
C TRP A 395 -8.19 23.43 3.10
N LYS A 396 -9.27 23.82 2.39
CA LYS A 396 -9.25 24.04 0.94
C LYS A 396 -8.18 25.06 0.53
N LYS A 397 -8.07 26.17 1.28
CA LYS A 397 -7.01 27.17 1.05
C LYS A 397 -5.61 26.61 1.29
N PHE A 398 -5.45 25.82 2.34
CA PHE A 398 -4.16 25.21 2.67
C PHE A 398 -3.69 24.20 1.62
N ILE A 399 -4.56 23.27 1.21
CA ILE A 399 -4.20 22.28 0.18
C ILE A 399 -3.92 22.94 -1.18
N ALA A 400 -4.68 23.97 -1.55
CA ALA A 400 -4.41 24.74 -2.77
C ALA A 400 -3.02 25.40 -2.70
N LYS A 401 -2.66 26.00 -1.56
CA LYS A 401 -1.33 26.58 -1.34
C LYS A 401 -0.23 25.50 -1.44
N VAL A 402 -0.41 24.36 -0.76
CA VAL A 402 0.57 23.25 -0.82
C VAL A 402 0.74 22.75 -2.25
N SER A 403 -0.34 22.61 -3.02
CA SER A 403 -0.26 22.20 -4.43
C SER A 403 0.54 23.17 -5.28
N ILE A 404 0.33 24.48 -5.11
CA ILE A 404 1.04 25.52 -5.86
C ILE A 404 2.55 25.54 -5.49
N ASP A 405 2.85 25.38 -4.19
CA ASP A 405 4.20 25.50 -3.69
C ASP A 405 5.06 24.24 -3.96
N THR A 406 4.46 23.06 -4.12
CA THR A 406 5.20 21.79 -4.03
C THR A 406 4.99 20.83 -5.21
N ASP A 407 3.94 20.99 -6.01
CA ASP A 407 3.52 20.05 -7.09
C ASP A 407 3.41 18.57 -6.63
N ALA A 408 3.24 18.33 -5.32
CA ALA A 408 3.35 17.00 -4.71
C ALA A 408 2.04 16.46 -4.12
N LEU A 409 0.90 17.06 -4.43
CA LEU A 409 -0.41 16.57 -4.02
C LEU A 409 -1.19 15.95 -5.16
N GLN A 410 -1.87 14.86 -4.85
CA GLN A 410 -2.88 14.25 -5.70
C GLN A 410 -4.27 14.51 -5.11
N TYR A 411 -5.27 14.53 -5.97
CA TYR A 411 -6.68 14.71 -5.56
C TYR A 411 -7.52 13.57 -6.09
N GLU A 412 -8.39 13.06 -5.22
CA GLU A 412 -9.49 12.18 -5.58
C GLU A 412 -10.81 12.87 -5.18
N ASN A 413 -11.79 12.89 -6.08
CA ASN A 413 -13.07 13.55 -5.79
C ASN A 413 -13.96 12.61 -4.96
N ASP A 414 -14.01 12.85 -3.66
CA ASP A 414 -14.75 12.05 -2.68
C ASP A 414 -16.27 12.07 -2.94
N ASP A 415 -16.83 13.21 -3.39
CA ASP A 415 -18.24 13.34 -3.70
C ASP A 415 -18.66 12.49 -4.92
N VAL A 416 -17.73 12.25 -5.86
CA VAL A 416 -17.95 11.39 -7.02
C VAL A 416 -17.69 9.92 -6.70
N MET A 417 -16.68 9.62 -5.90
CA MET A 417 -16.23 8.24 -5.66
C MET A 417 -17.11 7.51 -4.64
N ARG A 418 -17.52 8.16 -3.55
CA ARG A 418 -18.30 7.54 -2.48
C ARG A 418 -19.60 6.86 -2.94
N PRO A 419 -20.40 7.40 -3.85
CA PRO A 419 -21.61 6.73 -4.33
C PRO A 419 -21.37 5.38 -5.01
N TYR A 420 -20.15 5.14 -5.51
CA TYR A 420 -19.79 3.91 -6.22
C TYR A 420 -19.01 2.90 -5.36
N TYR A 421 -18.19 3.39 -4.42
CA TYR A 421 -17.24 2.56 -3.69
C TYR A 421 -17.50 2.53 -2.17
N GLY A 422 -18.52 3.25 -1.70
CA GLY A 422 -18.84 3.36 -0.28
C GLY A 422 -18.07 4.50 0.42
N ASP A 423 -18.38 4.71 1.70
CA ASP A 423 -17.86 5.86 2.46
C ASP A 423 -16.42 5.66 2.96
N ASP A 424 -15.91 4.43 2.95
CA ASP A 424 -14.58 4.08 3.45
C ASP A 424 -13.72 3.43 2.36
N TYR A 425 -13.85 3.91 1.13
CA TYR A 425 -12.97 3.46 0.06
C TYR A 425 -11.54 3.97 0.27
N ALA A 426 -10.58 3.23 -0.26
CA ALA A 426 -9.18 3.54 -0.12
C ALA A 426 -8.50 3.74 -1.48
N ILE A 427 -7.43 4.53 -1.48
CA ILE A 427 -6.60 4.78 -2.65
C ILE A 427 -5.42 3.82 -2.63
N ALA A 428 -5.43 2.87 -3.54
CA ALA A 428 -4.32 1.95 -3.73
C ALA A 428 -3.47 2.39 -4.92
N CYS A 429 -2.25 2.82 -4.68
CA CYS A 429 -1.39 3.43 -5.69
C CYS A 429 -1.74 4.91 -5.91
N CYS A 430 -1.93 5.33 -7.14
CA CYS A 430 -2.31 6.70 -7.50
C CYS A 430 -3.82 6.88 -7.72
N VAL A 431 -4.60 5.82 -7.78
CA VAL A 431 -6.05 5.85 -8.04
C VAL A 431 -6.77 4.71 -7.33
N SER A 432 -8.03 4.92 -6.99
CA SER A 432 -8.88 3.88 -6.38
C SER A 432 -9.34 2.83 -7.39
N ALA A 433 -9.50 3.22 -8.67
CA ALA A 433 -9.87 2.30 -9.73
C ALA A 433 -9.02 2.56 -10.98
N MET A 434 -8.45 1.50 -11.55
CA MET A 434 -7.68 1.58 -12.79
C MET A 434 -8.20 0.57 -13.80
N ARG A 435 -8.65 1.11 -14.96
CA ARG A 435 -9.01 0.30 -16.13
C ARG A 435 -8.35 0.95 -17.32
N VAL A 436 -7.48 0.22 -18.00
CA VAL A 436 -6.66 0.84 -19.02
C VAL A 436 -6.69 0.05 -20.33
N GLY A 437 -7.54 0.53 -21.24
CA GLY A 437 -7.29 0.37 -22.66
C GLY A 437 -6.74 1.69 -23.20
N ASN A 438 -5.63 1.66 -23.88
CA ASN A 438 -5.02 2.84 -24.45
C ASN A 438 -5.77 3.26 -25.72
N ILE A 439 -6.67 4.25 -25.61
CA ILE A 439 -7.52 4.71 -26.71
C ILE A 439 -6.69 5.41 -27.81
N ALA A 440 -5.65 6.15 -27.45
CA ALA A 440 -4.75 6.74 -28.43
C ALA A 440 -4.04 5.66 -29.26
N LYS A 441 -3.55 4.61 -28.59
CA LYS A 441 -2.96 3.43 -29.26
C LYS A 441 -3.97 2.71 -30.15
N LEU A 442 -5.21 2.58 -29.71
CA LEU A 442 -6.29 2.02 -30.51
C LEU A 442 -6.55 2.83 -31.79
N MET A 443 -6.53 4.16 -31.69
CA MET A 443 -6.65 5.05 -32.84
C MET A 443 -5.48 4.86 -33.82
N MET A 444 -4.25 4.80 -33.33
CA MET A 444 -3.07 4.57 -34.16
C MET A 444 -3.14 3.20 -34.87
N MET A 445 -3.61 2.16 -34.17
CA MET A 445 -3.85 0.85 -34.80
C MET A 445 -4.94 0.89 -35.85
N ALA A 446 -6.00 1.68 -35.65
CA ALA A 446 -7.07 1.83 -36.65
C ALA A 446 -6.52 2.47 -37.94
N ILE A 447 -5.64 3.45 -37.82
CA ILE A 447 -4.97 4.08 -38.96
C ILE A 447 -4.01 3.10 -39.65
N ASN A 448 -3.21 2.37 -38.86
CA ASN A 448 -2.17 1.47 -39.33
C ASN A 448 -2.64 0.05 -39.66
N GLY A 449 -3.95 -0.18 -39.80
CA GLY A 449 -4.49 -1.48 -40.20
C GLY A 449 -4.24 -2.62 -39.21
N GLY A 450 -4.26 -2.32 -37.90
CA GLY A 450 -4.01 -3.27 -36.83
C GLY A 450 -2.54 -3.42 -36.44
N ARG A 451 -1.66 -2.57 -36.95
CA ARG A 451 -0.22 -2.58 -36.67
C ARG A 451 0.15 -1.56 -35.61
N ASP A 452 1.20 -1.91 -34.83
CA ASP A 452 1.86 -0.97 -33.94
C ASP A 452 2.57 0.15 -34.70
N GLU A 453 2.48 1.39 -34.21
CA GLU A 453 3.05 2.55 -34.89
C GLU A 453 4.58 2.63 -34.80
N ASN A 454 5.20 1.96 -33.83
CA ASN A 454 6.65 2.03 -33.62
C ASN A 454 7.41 1.00 -34.46
N LYS A 455 6.96 -0.27 -34.43
CA LYS A 455 7.64 -1.39 -35.10
C LYS A 455 6.90 -1.90 -36.33
N PHE A 456 5.69 -1.42 -36.54
CA PHE A 456 4.80 -1.82 -37.64
C PHE A 456 4.45 -3.32 -37.61
N GLU A 457 4.54 -3.95 -36.43
CA GLU A 457 4.14 -5.34 -36.22
C GLU A 457 2.62 -5.47 -36.19
N GLN A 458 2.10 -6.55 -36.79
CA GLN A 458 0.67 -6.87 -36.75
C GLN A 458 0.29 -7.31 -35.34
N VAL A 459 -0.64 -6.63 -34.70
CA VAL A 459 -1.08 -6.87 -33.33
C VAL A 459 -2.55 -7.23 -33.24
N GLY A 460 -3.40 -6.44 -33.86
CA GLY A 460 -4.84 -6.68 -33.95
C GLY A 460 -5.23 -7.35 -35.28
N PRO A 461 -6.54 -7.59 -35.49
CA PRO A 461 -7.04 -8.07 -36.75
C PRO A 461 -6.55 -7.24 -37.95
N GLU A 462 -6.18 -7.89 -39.02
CA GLU A 462 -5.61 -7.20 -40.19
C GLU A 462 -6.68 -6.39 -40.94
N MET A 463 -6.30 -5.18 -41.30
CA MET A 463 -7.06 -4.26 -42.15
C MET A 463 -6.07 -3.48 -43.05
N PRO A 464 -6.49 -3.01 -44.22
CA PRO A 464 -5.62 -2.14 -45.01
C PRO A 464 -5.20 -0.88 -44.22
N VAL A 465 -3.94 -0.50 -44.31
CA VAL A 465 -3.44 0.78 -43.78
C VAL A 465 -4.22 1.93 -44.45
N MET A 466 -4.54 2.98 -43.72
CA MET A 466 -5.12 4.17 -44.31
C MET A 466 -4.06 4.86 -45.18
N ASP A 467 -4.42 5.12 -46.41
CA ASP A 467 -3.54 5.77 -47.41
C ASP A 467 -4.03 7.19 -47.67
N GLY A 468 -3.09 8.11 -47.92
CA GLY A 468 -3.36 9.50 -48.29
C GLY A 468 -2.85 10.52 -47.27
N ASP A 469 -2.79 11.76 -47.69
CA ASP A 469 -2.27 12.90 -46.91
C ASP A 469 -3.29 13.47 -45.91
N VAL A 470 -4.54 13.03 -45.98
CA VAL A 470 -5.65 13.48 -45.10
C VAL A 470 -6.38 12.29 -44.53
N LEU A 471 -6.53 12.26 -43.21
CA LEU A 471 -7.31 11.26 -42.52
C LEU A 471 -8.81 11.62 -42.55
N ASP A 472 -9.63 10.70 -43.03
CA ASP A 472 -11.08 10.81 -42.89
C ASP A 472 -11.48 10.44 -41.47
N TYR A 473 -12.05 11.37 -40.74
CA TYR A 473 -12.44 11.23 -39.35
C TYR A 473 -13.47 10.09 -39.13
N GLU A 474 -14.50 10.02 -39.96
CA GLU A 474 -15.55 9.01 -39.87
C GLU A 474 -14.99 7.61 -40.15
N GLU A 475 -14.07 7.49 -41.12
CA GLU A 475 -13.40 6.23 -41.41
C GLU A 475 -12.48 5.80 -40.24
N VAL A 476 -11.77 6.72 -39.59
CA VAL A 476 -10.99 6.40 -38.36
C VAL A 476 -11.90 5.87 -37.27
N LEU A 477 -13.03 6.53 -36.99
CA LEU A 477 -13.99 6.07 -35.97
C LEU A 477 -14.56 4.69 -36.31
N ARG A 478 -14.95 4.47 -37.59
CA ARG A 478 -15.45 3.17 -38.04
C ARG A 478 -14.42 2.04 -37.84
N ARG A 479 -13.16 2.32 -38.10
CA ARG A 479 -12.06 1.37 -37.89
C ARG A 479 -11.79 1.15 -36.39
N MET A 480 -11.85 2.17 -35.56
CA MET A 480 -11.78 2.01 -34.11
C MET A 480 -12.92 1.10 -33.60
N ASP A 481 -14.14 1.26 -34.11
CA ASP A 481 -15.28 0.41 -33.78
C ASP A 481 -15.06 -1.06 -34.17
N PHE A 482 -14.36 -1.30 -35.29
CA PHE A 482 -13.97 -2.66 -35.68
C PHE A 482 -12.95 -3.29 -34.69
N TYR A 483 -11.99 -2.52 -34.15
CA TYR A 483 -10.99 -3.02 -33.21
C TYR A 483 -11.46 -3.10 -31.76
N ARG A 484 -12.49 -2.34 -31.35
CA ARG A 484 -13.01 -2.34 -29.97
C ARG A 484 -13.39 -3.72 -29.45
N PRO A 485 -14.13 -4.58 -30.19
CA PRO A 485 -14.47 -5.93 -29.71
C PRO A 485 -13.23 -6.81 -29.49
N TRP A 486 -12.23 -6.70 -30.36
CA TRP A 486 -10.96 -7.41 -30.21
C TRP A 486 -10.23 -6.94 -28.95
N LEU A 487 -10.09 -5.63 -28.76
CA LEU A 487 -9.46 -5.06 -27.58
C LEU A 487 -10.20 -5.47 -26.30
N ALA A 488 -11.52 -5.37 -26.28
CA ALA A 488 -12.34 -5.76 -25.14
C ALA A 488 -12.17 -7.25 -24.82
N LYS A 489 -12.20 -8.13 -25.83
CA LYS A 489 -11.98 -9.57 -25.66
C LYS A 489 -10.59 -9.87 -25.10
N THR A 490 -9.56 -9.27 -25.66
CA THR A 490 -8.16 -9.47 -25.22
C THR A 490 -7.98 -8.98 -23.78
N TYR A 491 -8.56 -7.82 -23.44
CA TYR A 491 -8.53 -7.26 -22.09
C TYR A 491 -9.26 -8.17 -21.09
N VAL A 492 -10.51 -8.57 -21.38
CA VAL A 492 -11.30 -9.46 -20.51
C VAL A 492 -10.63 -10.82 -20.34
N SER A 493 -10.05 -11.38 -21.40
CA SER A 493 -9.30 -12.63 -21.31
C SER A 493 -8.06 -12.51 -20.42
N ALA A 494 -7.34 -11.39 -20.51
CA ALA A 494 -6.20 -11.11 -19.61
C ALA A 494 -6.65 -10.96 -18.15
N MET A 495 -7.76 -10.26 -17.90
CA MET A 495 -8.35 -10.14 -16.57
C MET A 495 -8.79 -11.48 -15.98
N ASN A 496 -9.50 -12.30 -16.76
CA ASN A 496 -9.90 -13.64 -16.33
C ASN A 496 -8.70 -14.51 -15.98
N THR A 497 -7.61 -14.41 -16.74
CA THR A 497 -6.35 -15.11 -16.43
C THR A 497 -5.77 -14.65 -15.08
N ILE A 498 -5.80 -13.36 -14.80
CA ILE A 498 -5.33 -12.81 -13.52
C ILE A 498 -6.22 -13.32 -12.38
N HIS A 499 -7.54 -13.26 -12.52
CA HIS A 499 -8.46 -13.75 -11.48
C HIS A 499 -8.30 -15.25 -11.25
N TYR A 500 -8.17 -16.05 -12.30
CA TYR A 500 -7.89 -17.48 -12.17
C TYR A 500 -6.60 -17.75 -11.40
N MET A 501 -5.52 -17.04 -11.71
CA MET A 501 -4.25 -17.19 -11.01
C MET A 501 -4.30 -16.61 -9.60
N HIS A 502 -5.12 -15.59 -9.37
CA HIS A 502 -5.38 -15.07 -8.04
C HIS A 502 -6.06 -16.12 -7.16
N ASP A 503 -7.11 -16.77 -7.62
CA ASP A 503 -7.77 -17.86 -6.92
C ASP A 503 -6.82 -19.02 -6.63
N LYS A 504 -5.95 -19.34 -7.58
CA LYS A 504 -5.00 -20.43 -7.44
C LYS A 504 -3.87 -20.16 -6.43
N TYR A 505 -3.40 -18.92 -6.34
CA TYR A 505 -2.24 -18.54 -5.54
C TYR A 505 -2.51 -17.39 -4.54
N ALA A 506 -3.76 -16.97 -4.35
CA ALA A 506 -4.10 -15.81 -3.52
C ALA A 506 -3.70 -15.96 -2.06
N TYR A 507 -3.76 -17.20 -1.53
CA TYR A 507 -3.34 -17.50 -0.16
C TYR A 507 -1.88 -17.10 0.10
N GLU A 508 -1.03 -17.03 -0.92
CA GLU A 508 0.35 -16.56 -0.79
C GLU A 508 0.45 -15.07 -0.41
N LYS A 509 -0.58 -14.28 -0.71
CA LYS A 509 -0.67 -12.86 -0.33
C LYS A 509 -1.17 -12.66 1.08
N SER A 510 -2.04 -13.53 1.55
CA SER A 510 -2.66 -13.46 2.87
C SER A 510 -1.73 -13.96 3.98
N GLN A 511 -0.55 -14.47 3.64
CA GLN A 511 0.47 -14.88 4.61
C GLN A 511 0.95 -13.72 5.47
N MET A 512 0.74 -12.51 5.00
CA MET A 512 1.00 -11.33 5.80
C MET A 512 -0.15 -11.14 6.78
N ALA A 513 0.16 -11.37 8.03
CA ALA A 513 -0.77 -11.43 9.14
C ALA A 513 -1.67 -10.21 9.35
N LEU A 514 -1.50 -9.16 8.57
CA LEU A 514 -2.10 -7.85 8.75
C LEU A 514 -2.93 -7.41 7.55
N HIS A 515 -3.01 -8.24 6.51
CA HIS A 515 -3.84 -7.91 5.38
C HIS A 515 -5.30 -8.21 5.67
N ASP A 516 -6.07 -7.14 5.75
CA ASP A 516 -7.39 -7.09 5.19
C ASP A 516 -7.22 -6.35 3.85
N THR A 517 -7.26 -7.09 2.78
CA THR A 517 -7.41 -6.48 1.46
C THR A 517 -8.83 -6.00 1.34
N GLU A 518 -9.04 -4.69 1.36
CA GLU A 518 -10.27 -4.08 0.87
C GLU A 518 -10.30 -4.06 -0.66
#